data_0a798907180713806c2a1c4636c12357
#
_entry.id   0a798907180713806c2a1c4636c12357
#
_cell.length_a   1.000
_cell.length_b   1.000
_cell.length_c   1.000
_cell.angle_alpha   90.00
_cell.angle_beta   90.00
_cell.angle_gamma   90.00
#
_symmetry.space_group_name_H-M   'P 1'
#
loop_
_entity.id
_entity.type
_entity.pdbx_description
1 polymer ?
#
loop_
_entity_poly.entity_id
_entity_poly.type
_entity_poly.pdbx_seq_one_letter_code
_entity_poly.pdbx_strand_id
1 'polypeptide(L)'
;MNFRKLSLAAAALTILTLPAFGATPQKPGNWQITMEMEGANMPMKMPPMTFTHCVTKEDTENPERAVPKGRENSNCKVSDFKVDGNKVSWSVKCEGKQPVTGTGEITFNGDSYTGWSKMQMHDQEITTKMTGKRLGDCEK
;
A
#
# COMPACT_ATOMS: atom_id res chain seq x y z
N MET A 1 -42.77 56.94 -11.30
CA MET A 1 -42.61 55.63 -10.60
C MET A 1 -41.48 54.85 -11.25
N ASN A 2 -40.30 54.83 -10.63
CA ASN A 2 -39.09 54.21 -11.20
C ASN A 2 -38.91 52.85 -10.57
N PHE A 3 -39.15 51.78 -11.34
CA PHE A 3 -38.81 50.41 -10.95
C PHE A 3 -37.32 50.17 -11.22
N ARG A 4 -36.53 50.21 -10.13
CA ARG A 4 -35.13 49.78 -10.17
C ARG A 4 -35.08 48.25 -10.29
N LYS A 5 -34.60 47.76 -11.42
CA LYS A 5 -34.31 46.35 -11.64
C LYS A 5 -33.09 45.97 -10.81
N LEU A 6 -33.28 45.15 -9.77
CA LEU A 6 -32.21 44.50 -9.00
C LEU A 6 -31.77 43.27 -9.77
N SER A 7 -30.59 43.34 -10.38
CA SER A 7 -29.95 42.17 -10.98
C SER A 7 -29.21 41.38 -9.88
N LEU A 8 -29.75 40.24 -9.48
CA LEU A 8 -29.03 39.25 -8.66
C LEU A 8 -27.99 38.54 -9.54
N ALA A 9 -26.73 38.86 -9.34
CA ALA A 9 -25.63 38.10 -9.89
C ALA A 9 -25.43 36.86 -9.00
N ALA A 10 -25.83 35.70 -9.51
CA ALA A 10 -25.54 34.41 -8.87
C ALA A 10 -24.07 34.06 -9.15
N ALA A 11 -23.23 34.22 -8.11
CA ALA A 11 -21.84 33.72 -8.17
C ALA A 11 -21.85 32.19 -8.01
N ALA A 12 -21.62 31.48 -9.10
CA ALA A 12 -21.42 30.03 -9.09
C ALA A 12 -20.06 29.73 -8.46
N LEU A 13 -20.08 29.23 -7.25
CA LEU A 13 -18.88 28.73 -6.55
C LEU A 13 -18.52 27.36 -7.17
N THR A 14 -17.61 27.34 -8.13
CA THR A 14 -17.03 26.10 -8.65
C THR A 14 -16.09 25.52 -7.59
N ILE A 15 -16.56 24.51 -6.86
CA ILE A 15 -15.73 23.73 -5.95
C ILE A 15 -14.81 22.87 -6.83
N LEU A 16 -13.53 23.28 -6.96
CA LEU A 16 -12.48 22.43 -7.51
C LEU A 16 -12.26 21.28 -6.51
N THR A 17 -12.81 20.11 -6.82
CA THR A 17 -12.43 18.87 -6.14
C THR A 17 -11.05 18.46 -6.62
N LEU A 18 -10.01 18.80 -5.86
CA LEU A 18 -8.69 18.22 -6.04
C LEU A 18 -8.80 16.71 -5.77
N PRO A 19 -8.23 15.84 -6.65
CA PRO A 19 -8.11 14.45 -6.32
C PRO A 19 -7.20 14.35 -5.09
N ALA A 20 -7.77 14.00 -3.95
CA ALA A 20 -7.00 13.59 -2.79
C ALA A 20 -6.30 12.29 -3.19
N PHE A 21 -5.01 12.33 -3.46
CA PHE A 21 -4.16 11.14 -3.43
C PHE A 21 -4.26 10.64 -1.99
N GLY A 22 -5.12 9.62 -1.80
CA GLY A 22 -5.50 9.17 -0.48
C GLY A 22 -4.29 8.61 0.26
N ALA A 23 -4.07 9.09 1.48
CA ALA A 23 -3.25 8.40 2.46
C ALA A 23 -3.70 6.93 2.54
N THR A 24 -2.77 6.02 2.84
CA THR A 24 -3.18 4.62 3.04
C THR A 24 -4.16 4.52 4.19
N PRO A 25 -5.08 3.56 4.15
CA PRO A 25 -5.96 3.28 5.28
C PRO A 25 -5.22 2.68 6.50
N GLN A 26 -3.90 2.48 6.40
CA GLN A 26 -3.07 2.00 7.50
C GLN A 26 -2.86 3.09 8.55
N LYS A 27 -3.12 2.76 9.82
CA LYS A 27 -2.87 3.66 10.94
C LYS A 27 -1.37 3.65 11.32
N PRO A 28 -0.79 4.81 11.68
CA PRO A 28 0.53 4.85 12.29
C PRO A 28 0.57 4.04 13.60
N GLY A 29 1.72 3.49 13.93
CA GLY A 29 1.92 2.74 15.17
C GLY A 29 2.84 1.53 14.99
N ASN A 30 3.02 0.80 16.08
CA ASN A 30 3.80 -0.42 16.09
C ASN A 30 2.93 -1.59 15.63
N TRP A 31 3.35 -2.27 14.57
CA TRP A 31 2.61 -3.36 13.95
C TRP A 31 3.37 -4.67 14.09
N GLN A 32 2.70 -5.71 14.55
CA GLN A 32 3.18 -7.09 14.45
C GLN A 32 2.76 -7.63 13.09
N ILE A 33 3.73 -8.08 12.33
CA ILE A 33 3.54 -8.59 10.96
C ILE A 33 3.93 -10.05 10.94
N THR A 34 3.04 -10.91 10.44
CA THR A 34 3.30 -12.32 10.20
C THR A 34 3.27 -12.57 8.70
N MET A 35 4.31 -13.23 8.19
CA MET A 35 4.45 -13.61 6.79
C MET A 35 4.56 -15.12 6.66
N GLU A 36 3.79 -15.67 5.72
CA GLU A 36 3.84 -17.07 5.32
C GLU A 36 4.21 -17.13 3.83
N MET A 37 5.30 -17.80 3.51
CA MET A 37 5.78 -17.92 2.13
C MET A 37 5.47 -19.32 1.59
N GLU A 38 4.88 -19.35 0.40
CA GLU A 38 4.58 -20.56 -0.36
C GLU A 38 5.19 -20.41 -1.76
N GLY A 39 5.94 -21.42 -2.20
CA GLY A 39 6.51 -21.48 -3.56
C GLY A 39 6.20 -22.80 -4.21
N ALA A 40 5.93 -22.79 -5.51
CA ALA A 40 5.58 -23.99 -6.28
C ALA A 40 6.67 -25.09 -6.25
N ASN A 41 7.93 -24.70 -6.06
CA ASN A 41 9.08 -25.59 -6.05
C ASN A 41 9.81 -25.64 -4.69
N MET A 42 9.17 -25.19 -3.61
CA MET A 42 9.73 -25.29 -2.28
C MET A 42 9.41 -26.67 -1.68
N PRO A 43 10.41 -27.52 -1.43
CA PRO A 43 10.19 -28.89 -0.92
C PRO A 43 9.69 -28.91 0.53
N MET A 44 9.79 -27.80 1.23
CA MET A 44 9.34 -27.66 2.63
C MET A 44 8.60 -26.33 2.81
N LYS A 45 7.48 -26.38 3.53
CA LYS A 45 6.79 -25.16 3.99
C LYS A 45 7.71 -24.43 4.98
N MET A 46 8.03 -23.19 4.67
CA MET A 46 8.76 -22.35 5.63
C MET A 46 7.82 -22.00 6.81
N PRO A 47 8.34 -22.04 8.04
CA PRO A 47 7.54 -21.60 9.18
C PRO A 47 7.18 -20.12 9.04
N PRO A 48 6.02 -19.69 9.52
CA PRO A 48 5.64 -18.28 9.54
C PRO A 48 6.70 -17.43 10.24
N MET A 49 7.04 -16.31 9.64
CA MET A 49 7.95 -15.32 10.24
C MET A 49 7.13 -14.18 10.83
N THR A 50 7.40 -13.85 12.08
CA THR A 50 6.73 -12.75 12.78
C THR A 50 7.77 -11.74 13.25
N PHE A 51 7.51 -10.47 12.98
CA PHE A 51 8.34 -9.34 13.42
C PHE A 51 7.47 -8.12 13.70
N THR A 52 8.05 -7.14 14.37
CA THR A 52 7.39 -5.86 14.62
C THR A 52 8.02 -4.75 13.79
N HIS A 53 7.19 -3.84 13.31
CA HIS A 53 7.60 -2.70 12.52
C HIS A 53 6.83 -1.45 12.93
N CYS A 54 7.55 -0.36 13.17
CA CYS A 54 6.94 0.94 13.44
C CYS A 54 6.56 1.60 12.11
N VAL A 55 5.27 1.79 11.90
CA VAL A 55 4.73 2.57 10.78
C VAL A 55 4.56 4.00 11.23
N THR A 56 5.30 4.91 10.63
CA THR A 56 5.23 6.34 10.94
C THR A 56 4.08 7.00 10.20
N LYS A 57 3.70 8.20 10.62
CA LYS A 57 2.72 9.01 9.90
C LYS A 57 3.19 9.30 8.47
N GLU A 58 4.49 9.55 8.28
CA GLU A 58 5.08 9.78 6.96
C GLU A 58 4.95 8.58 6.03
N ASP A 59 5.08 7.35 6.57
CA ASP A 59 4.89 6.13 5.79
C ASP A 59 3.43 5.97 5.33
N THR A 60 2.46 6.40 6.14
CA THR A 60 1.05 6.37 5.76
C THR A 60 0.68 7.43 4.72
N GLU A 61 1.39 8.54 4.71
CA GLU A 61 1.22 9.61 3.71
C GLU A 61 1.93 9.28 2.37
N ASN A 62 2.95 8.42 2.40
CA ASN A 62 3.73 7.98 1.25
C ASN A 62 3.69 6.45 1.10
N PRO A 63 2.55 5.89 0.74
CA PRO A 63 2.31 4.45 0.74
C PRO A 63 3.23 3.64 -0.19
N GLU A 64 3.76 4.24 -1.24
CA GLU A 64 4.73 3.59 -2.11
C GLU A 64 6.03 3.21 -1.39
N ARG A 65 6.33 3.86 -0.26
CA ARG A 65 7.50 3.53 0.57
C ARG A 65 7.33 2.21 1.32
N ALA A 66 6.08 1.83 1.60
CA ALA A 66 5.75 0.57 2.28
C ALA A 66 5.82 -0.64 1.33
N VAL A 67 5.82 -0.44 0.01
CA VAL A 67 5.96 -1.52 -0.95
C VAL A 67 7.41 -2.04 -0.92
N PRO A 68 7.62 -3.36 -0.72
CA PRO A 68 8.95 -3.94 -0.74
C PRO A 68 9.63 -3.70 -2.08
N LYS A 69 10.64 -2.82 -2.12
CA LYS A 69 11.39 -2.46 -3.33
C LYS A 69 12.57 -3.40 -3.63
N GLY A 70 12.67 -4.51 -2.92
CA GLY A 70 13.81 -5.40 -3.02
C GLY A 70 15.05 -4.86 -2.30
N ARG A 71 16.24 -5.42 -2.61
CA ARG A 71 17.50 -4.96 -2.01
C ARG A 71 17.89 -3.56 -2.49
N GLU A 72 18.60 -2.80 -1.68
CA GLU A 72 18.98 -1.39 -1.87
C GLU A 72 19.55 -1.00 -3.23
N ASN A 73 20.00 -1.92 -4.05
CA ASN A 73 20.57 -1.67 -5.38
C ASN A 73 19.72 -2.25 -6.53
N SER A 74 18.47 -2.59 -6.29
CA SER A 74 17.60 -3.11 -7.33
C SER A 74 16.85 -1.96 -8.01
N ASN A 75 16.92 -1.89 -9.35
CA ASN A 75 16.15 -0.96 -10.17
C ASN A 75 14.68 -1.41 -10.20
N CYS A 76 13.98 -1.28 -9.07
CA CYS A 76 12.58 -1.62 -8.96
C CYS A 76 11.71 -0.41 -9.12
N LYS A 77 10.68 -0.54 -9.95
CA LYS A 77 9.63 0.47 -10.15
C LYS A 77 8.32 -0.10 -9.65
N VAL A 78 7.63 0.70 -8.84
CA VAL A 78 6.24 0.44 -8.45
C VAL A 78 5.33 1.06 -9.52
N SER A 79 4.37 0.31 -9.99
CA SER A 79 3.35 0.75 -10.94
C SER A 79 1.97 0.29 -10.46
N ASP A 80 0.93 0.80 -11.08
CA ASP A 80 -0.46 0.43 -10.80
C ASP A 80 -0.82 0.53 -9.31
N PHE A 81 -0.17 1.45 -8.59
CA PHE A 81 -0.48 1.70 -7.19
C PHE A 81 -1.87 2.30 -7.08
N LYS A 82 -2.76 1.59 -6.37
CA LYS A 82 -4.15 1.98 -6.22
C LYS A 82 -4.61 1.82 -4.78
N VAL A 83 -5.28 2.85 -4.29
CA VAL A 83 -6.01 2.81 -3.02
C VAL A 83 -7.50 2.87 -3.35
N ASP A 84 -8.24 1.86 -2.93
CA ASP A 84 -9.68 1.74 -3.12
C ASP A 84 -10.35 1.42 -1.79
N GLY A 85 -10.85 2.46 -1.11
CA GLY A 85 -11.37 2.34 0.24
C GLY A 85 -10.31 1.85 1.23
N ASN A 86 -10.52 0.66 1.77
CA ASN A 86 -9.60 0.01 2.70
C ASN A 86 -8.62 -0.97 2.03
N LYS A 87 -8.59 -1.02 0.71
CA LYS A 87 -7.76 -1.91 -0.08
C LYS A 87 -6.66 -1.13 -0.80
N VAL A 88 -5.44 -1.65 -0.74
CA VAL A 88 -4.27 -1.15 -1.46
C VAL A 88 -3.74 -2.25 -2.36
N SER A 89 -3.51 -1.95 -3.62
CA SER A 89 -2.91 -2.87 -4.59
C SER A 89 -1.77 -2.20 -5.34
N TRP A 90 -0.81 -2.99 -5.80
CA TRP A 90 0.35 -2.51 -6.54
C TRP A 90 0.93 -3.58 -7.45
N SER A 91 1.71 -3.12 -8.42
CA SER A 91 2.63 -3.95 -9.20
C SER A 91 4.05 -3.45 -8.99
N VAL A 92 5.02 -4.34 -9.04
CA VAL A 92 6.44 -4.00 -8.99
C VAL A 92 7.17 -4.70 -10.11
N LYS A 93 8.10 -3.99 -10.74
CA LYS A 93 9.00 -4.54 -11.75
C LYS A 93 10.42 -4.13 -11.40
N CYS A 94 11.29 -5.11 -11.23
CA CYS A 94 12.71 -4.92 -10.99
C CYS A 94 13.48 -5.36 -12.22
N GLU A 95 14.32 -4.48 -12.74
CA GLU A 95 15.21 -4.75 -13.88
C GLU A 95 16.61 -5.10 -13.38
N GLY A 96 17.30 -5.99 -14.06
CA GLY A 96 18.66 -6.42 -13.70
C GLY A 96 19.01 -7.78 -14.28
N LYS A 97 20.09 -8.37 -13.78
CA LYS A 97 20.53 -9.71 -14.21
C LYS A 97 19.50 -10.79 -13.91
N GLN A 98 18.68 -10.58 -12.90
CA GLN A 98 17.55 -11.44 -12.53
C GLN A 98 16.31 -10.56 -12.41
N PRO A 99 15.57 -10.37 -13.51
CA PRO A 99 14.36 -9.56 -13.48
C PRO A 99 13.32 -10.22 -12.59
N VAL A 100 12.65 -9.38 -11.80
CA VAL A 100 11.57 -9.78 -10.88
C VAL A 100 10.34 -8.95 -11.20
N THR A 101 9.21 -9.59 -11.31
CA THR A 101 7.91 -8.93 -11.36
C THR A 101 7.07 -9.37 -10.17
N GLY A 102 6.25 -8.48 -9.67
CA GLY A 102 5.40 -8.81 -8.54
C GLY A 102 4.11 -8.01 -8.55
N THR A 103 3.11 -8.56 -7.89
CA THR A 103 1.84 -7.90 -7.59
C THR A 103 1.48 -8.16 -6.14
N GLY A 104 0.71 -7.26 -5.56
CA GLY A 104 0.26 -7.45 -4.19
C GLY A 104 -1.01 -6.67 -3.89
N GLU A 105 -1.67 -7.10 -2.84
CA GLU A 105 -2.88 -6.49 -2.33
C GLU A 105 -2.92 -6.62 -0.81
N ILE A 106 -3.33 -5.55 -0.15
CA ILE A 106 -3.56 -5.52 1.31
C ILE A 106 -4.94 -4.93 1.55
N THR A 107 -5.71 -5.56 2.42
CA THR A 107 -6.98 -5.05 2.92
C THR A 107 -6.84 -4.70 4.40
N PHE A 108 -7.09 -3.44 4.75
CA PHE A 108 -7.01 -2.92 6.11
C PHE A 108 -8.36 -2.98 6.81
N ASN A 109 -8.36 -3.40 8.08
CA ASN A 109 -9.55 -3.50 8.92
C ASN A 109 -9.29 -2.81 10.27
N GLY A 110 -9.06 -1.49 10.25
CA GLY A 110 -8.74 -0.72 11.45
C GLY A 110 -7.36 -1.04 12.01
N ASP A 111 -7.27 -1.83 13.07
CA ASP A 111 -6.03 -2.21 13.75
C ASP A 111 -5.47 -3.57 13.28
N SER A 112 -5.98 -4.07 12.18
CA SER A 112 -5.49 -5.28 11.53
C SER A 112 -5.48 -5.14 10.02
N TYR A 113 -4.72 -5.99 9.35
CA TYR A 113 -4.80 -6.17 7.90
C TYR A 113 -4.51 -7.60 7.50
N THR A 114 -4.98 -7.96 6.32
CA THR A 114 -4.60 -9.17 5.61
C THR A 114 -4.15 -8.80 4.21
N GLY A 115 -3.23 -9.55 3.67
CA GLY A 115 -2.75 -9.28 2.31
C GLY A 115 -2.00 -10.47 1.72
N TRP A 116 -1.63 -10.29 0.49
CA TRP A 116 -0.80 -11.24 -0.23
C TRP A 116 0.09 -10.48 -1.22
N SER A 117 1.20 -11.09 -1.56
CA SER A 117 2.01 -10.70 -2.71
C SER A 117 2.47 -11.92 -3.47
N LYS A 118 2.57 -11.78 -4.78
CA LYS A 118 3.14 -12.79 -5.69
C LYS A 118 4.34 -12.20 -6.38
N MET A 119 5.46 -12.89 -6.30
CA MET A 119 6.70 -12.50 -6.93
C MET A 119 7.11 -13.58 -7.93
N GLN A 120 7.36 -13.17 -9.17
CA GLN A 120 7.87 -14.04 -10.23
C GLN A 120 9.34 -13.75 -10.47
N MET A 121 10.19 -14.76 -10.26
CA MET A 121 11.62 -14.72 -10.51
C MET A 121 12.00 -15.90 -11.43
N HIS A 122 12.36 -15.64 -12.68
CA HIS A 122 12.59 -16.70 -13.67
C HIS A 122 11.38 -17.65 -13.73
N ASP A 123 11.61 -18.94 -13.47
CA ASP A 123 10.59 -19.99 -13.48
C ASP A 123 9.97 -20.26 -12.10
N GLN A 124 10.24 -19.40 -11.12
CA GLN A 124 9.73 -19.56 -9.75
C GLN A 124 8.72 -18.47 -9.41
N GLU A 125 7.56 -18.90 -8.94
CA GLU A 125 6.56 -18.03 -8.33
C GLU A 125 6.57 -18.25 -6.82
N ILE A 126 6.69 -17.14 -6.08
CA ILE A 126 6.62 -17.13 -4.62
C ILE A 126 5.38 -16.31 -4.25
N THR A 127 4.48 -16.91 -3.50
CA THR A 127 3.34 -16.24 -2.89
C THR A 127 3.63 -16.02 -1.42
N THR A 128 3.50 -14.78 -0.96
CA THR A 128 3.60 -14.43 0.46
C THR A 128 2.24 -13.98 0.94
N LYS A 129 1.72 -14.64 1.96
CA LYS A 129 0.54 -14.20 2.72
C LYS A 129 1.01 -13.36 3.89
N MET A 130 0.31 -12.28 4.16
CA MET A 130 0.66 -11.32 5.20
C MET A 130 -0.55 -11.04 6.09
N THR A 131 -0.30 -11.03 7.40
CA THR A 131 -1.26 -10.51 8.38
C THR A 131 -0.56 -9.50 9.26
N GLY A 132 -1.27 -8.45 9.63
CA GLY A 132 -0.75 -7.42 10.52
C GLY A 132 -1.74 -7.11 11.63
N LYS A 133 -1.20 -6.84 12.81
CA LYS A 133 -1.94 -6.39 13.99
C LYS A 133 -1.23 -5.21 14.61
N ARG A 134 -1.95 -4.12 14.81
CA ARG A 134 -1.43 -2.95 15.52
C ARG A 134 -1.36 -3.24 17.00
N LEU A 135 -0.20 -3.04 17.58
CA LEU A 135 0.05 -3.27 19.02
C LEU A 135 -0.15 -1.99 19.86
N GLY A 136 -0.06 -0.82 19.22
CA GLY A 136 -0.13 0.47 19.89
C GLY A 136 0.70 1.51 19.15
N ASP A 137 1.11 2.55 19.83
CA ASP A 137 1.99 3.57 19.26
C ASP A 137 3.43 3.06 19.18
N CYS A 138 4.23 3.64 18.29
CA CYS A 138 5.66 3.33 18.24
C CYS A 138 6.35 3.74 19.54
N GLU A 139 7.26 2.92 20.01
CA GLU A 139 8.16 3.28 21.10
C GLU A 139 9.07 4.44 20.66
N LYS A 140 9.30 5.39 21.58
CA LYS A 140 10.18 6.53 21.35
C LYS A 140 11.64 6.14 21.51
#